data_6fcf45b099f10ec66be128fbec2efebf
#
_entry.id   6fcf45b099f10ec66be128fbec2efebf
#
_cell.length_a   1.000
_cell.length_b   1.000
_cell.length_c   1.000
_cell.angle_alpha   90.00
_cell.angle_beta   90.00
_cell.angle_gamma   90.00
#
_symmetry.space_group_name_H-M   'P 1'
#
loop_
_entity.id
_entity.type
_entity.pdbx_description
1 polymer ?
#
loop_
_entity_poly.entity_id
_entity_poly.type
_entity_poly.pdbx_seq_one_letter_code
_entity_poly.pdbx_strand_id
1 'polypeptide(L)'
;IKVKKWFQCDLDTYNKISNIIGKAELVYDSIAISVYDEEDKESNIVCAKAADELLTISNITASFVLGKMDDKICISGRSIGDINVQVILEKLGGGGHITLAGAQVEGMDMDEVKQELINRINEYFSEQI
;
A
#
# COMPACT_ATOMS: atom_id res chain seq x y z
N ILE A 1 -14.59 25.73 2.01
CA ILE A 1 -13.95 25.63 3.30
C ILE A 1 -14.30 24.30 3.99
N LYS A 2 -15.57 23.93 3.97
CA LYS A 2 -16.01 22.68 4.58
C LYS A 2 -15.45 21.44 3.88
N VAL A 3 -15.21 21.55 2.58
CA VAL A 3 -14.65 20.44 1.78
C VAL A 3 -13.26 20.06 2.26
N LYS A 4 -12.48 21.01 2.73
CA LYS A 4 -11.11 20.75 3.20
C LYS A 4 -11.08 19.82 4.41
N LYS A 5 -12.15 19.77 5.19
CA LYS A 5 -12.19 18.94 6.40
C LYS A 5 -12.26 17.45 6.09
N TRP A 6 -12.77 17.08 4.90
CA TRP A 6 -12.88 15.67 4.53
C TRP A 6 -11.53 15.01 4.28
N PHE A 7 -10.54 15.80 3.87
CA PHE A 7 -9.21 15.31 3.55
C PHE A 7 -8.18 15.86 4.52
N GLN A 8 -8.66 16.32 5.67
CA GLN A 8 -7.80 16.99 6.61
C GLN A 8 -6.79 16.03 7.25
N CYS A 9 -5.52 16.38 7.17
CA CYS A 9 -4.46 15.78 7.95
C CYS A 9 -3.51 16.92 8.32
N ASP A 10 -2.67 16.71 9.32
CA ASP A 10 -1.71 17.72 9.68
C ASP A 10 -0.59 17.80 8.63
N LEU A 11 0.21 18.87 8.70
CA LEU A 11 1.27 19.10 7.72
C LEU A 11 2.32 17.98 7.77
N ASP A 12 2.62 17.48 8.95
CA ASP A 12 3.60 16.42 9.13
C ASP A 12 3.15 15.15 8.39
N THR A 13 1.91 14.75 8.60
CA THR A 13 1.33 13.58 7.92
C THR A 13 1.28 13.79 6.41
N TYR A 14 0.90 14.99 5.97
CA TYR A 14 0.87 15.31 4.55
C TYR A 14 2.25 15.17 3.92
N ASN A 15 3.29 15.65 4.60
CA ASN A 15 4.66 15.52 4.10
C ASN A 15 5.10 14.06 4.01
N LYS A 16 4.73 13.25 4.99
CA LYS A 16 5.03 11.81 4.95
C LYS A 16 4.38 11.15 3.75
N ILE A 17 3.10 11.45 3.51
CA ILE A 17 2.36 10.90 2.37
C ILE A 17 2.99 11.37 1.05
N SER A 18 3.35 12.65 0.95
CA SER A 18 3.97 13.19 -0.26
C SER A 18 5.29 12.50 -0.58
N ASN A 19 6.10 12.20 0.44
CA ASN A 19 7.36 11.47 0.25
C ASN A 19 7.10 10.06 -0.24
N ILE A 20 6.11 9.38 0.31
CA ILE A 20 5.75 8.03 -0.11
C ILE A 20 5.33 8.03 -1.58
N ILE A 21 4.49 8.97 -1.96
CA ILE A 21 4.01 9.09 -3.34
C ILE A 21 5.17 9.40 -4.29
N GLY A 22 6.06 10.29 -3.87
CA GLY A 22 7.17 10.72 -4.72
C GLY A 22 8.17 9.62 -5.07
N LYS A 23 8.23 8.56 -4.25
CA LYS A 23 9.15 7.45 -4.53
C LYS A 23 8.43 6.16 -4.93
N ALA A 24 7.16 6.25 -5.27
CA ALA A 24 6.40 5.08 -5.70
C ALA A 24 6.93 4.55 -7.04
N GLU A 25 6.94 3.24 -7.17
CA GLU A 25 7.36 2.56 -8.39
C GLU A 25 6.15 1.85 -8.98
N LEU A 26 6.14 1.74 -10.32
CA LEU A 26 5.04 1.04 -11.00
C LEU A 26 5.48 -0.37 -11.40
N VAL A 27 4.61 -1.34 -11.18
CA VAL A 27 4.74 -2.67 -11.74
C VAL A 27 3.53 -2.89 -12.64
N TYR A 28 3.73 -3.58 -13.75
CA TYR A 28 2.68 -3.79 -14.77
C TYR A 28 2.06 -2.47 -15.24
N ASP A 29 2.83 -1.37 -15.17
CA ASP A 29 2.44 -0.03 -15.62
C ASP A 29 1.24 0.58 -14.90
N SER A 30 0.59 -0.14 -14.00
CA SER A 30 -0.64 0.33 -13.37
C SER A 30 -0.74 0.07 -11.87
N ILE A 31 0.20 -0.66 -11.30
CA ILE A 31 0.21 -0.95 -9.87
C ILE A 31 1.34 -0.18 -9.20
N ALA A 32 1.00 0.72 -8.29
CA ALA A 32 1.99 1.51 -7.57
C ALA A 32 2.41 0.80 -6.28
N ILE A 33 3.70 0.72 -6.04
CA ILE A 33 4.25 0.19 -4.80
C ILE A 33 5.17 1.24 -4.20
N SER A 34 5.00 1.52 -2.92
CA SER A 34 5.89 2.44 -2.22
C SER A 34 6.12 1.99 -0.79
N VAL A 35 7.05 2.66 -0.14
CA VAL A 35 7.53 2.27 1.18
C VAL A 35 7.58 3.50 2.09
N TYR A 36 7.12 3.33 3.32
CA TYR A 36 7.29 4.30 4.38
C TYR A 36 8.32 3.71 5.35
N ASP A 37 9.55 4.16 5.24
CA ASP A 37 10.71 3.53 5.88
C ASP A 37 11.11 4.19 7.20
N GLU A 38 10.13 4.65 7.98
CA GLU A 38 10.36 5.24 9.29
C GLU A 38 9.63 4.45 10.37
N GLU A 39 10.26 4.35 11.54
CA GLU A 39 9.60 3.75 12.70
C GLU A 39 8.52 4.69 13.18
N ASP A 40 7.28 4.26 13.08
CA ASP A 40 6.13 5.10 13.42
C ASP A 40 5.02 4.20 13.92
N LYS A 41 4.49 4.49 15.08
CA LYS A 41 3.38 3.72 15.65
C LYS A 41 2.12 3.80 14.81
N GLU A 42 2.03 4.83 13.97
CA GLU A 42 0.88 5.05 13.11
C GLU A 42 1.17 4.75 11.64
N SER A 43 2.22 3.96 11.37
CA SER A 43 2.58 3.59 10.00
C SER A 43 1.41 3.01 9.23
N ASN A 44 0.57 2.20 9.87
CA ASN A 44 -0.58 1.61 9.20
C ASN A 44 -1.55 2.69 8.70
N ILE A 45 -1.72 3.77 9.46
CA ILE A 45 -2.60 4.87 9.08
C ILE A 45 -1.98 5.67 7.93
N VAL A 46 -0.69 5.99 8.04
CA VAL A 46 0.04 6.74 7.01
C VAL A 46 0.03 5.96 5.70
N CYS A 47 0.34 4.67 5.76
CA CYS A 47 0.37 3.82 4.58
C CYS A 47 -1.02 3.69 3.92
N ALA A 48 -2.07 3.58 4.72
CA ALA A 48 -3.43 3.51 4.19
C ALA A 48 -3.80 4.79 3.44
N LYS A 49 -3.49 5.94 4.03
CA LYS A 49 -3.75 7.23 3.38
C LYS A 49 -2.94 7.40 2.11
N ALA A 50 -1.67 7.00 2.13
CA ALA A 50 -0.83 7.08 0.94
C ALA A 50 -1.34 6.17 -0.17
N ALA A 51 -1.80 4.96 0.19
CA ALA A 51 -2.35 4.03 -0.79
C ALA A 51 -3.62 4.61 -1.43
N ASP A 52 -4.47 5.26 -0.65
CA ASP A 52 -5.66 5.93 -1.18
C ASP A 52 -5.28 7.06 -2.14
N GLU A 53 -4.29 7.87 -1.77
CA GLU A 53 -3.84 8.98 -2.60
C GLU A 53 -3.24 8.51 -3.92
N LEU A 54 -2.50 7.40 -3.90
CA LEU A 54 -1.92 6.85 -5.13
C LEU A 54 -2.99 6.49 -6.16
N LEU A 55 -4.17 6.08 -5.71
CA LEU A 55 -5.28 5.77 -6.63
C LEU A 55 -5.87 6.99 -7.32
N THR A 56 -5.57 8.20 -6.84
CA THR A 56 -6.05 9.41 -7.50
C THR A 56 -5.20 9.77 -8.73
N ILE A 57 -4.06 9.11 -8.89
CA ILE A 57 -3.15 9.38 -10.01
C ILE A 57 -3.62 8.61 -11.25
N SER A 58 -3.61 9.28 -12.40
CA SER A 58 -4.05 8.68 -13.66
C SER A 58 -3.28 7.38 -13.96
N ASN A 59 -4.01 6.38 -14.41
CA ASN A 59 -3.48 5.07 -14.82
C ASN A 59 -3.04 4.14 -13.69
N ILE A 60 -3.16 4.57 -12.44
CA ILE A 60 -2.91 3.68 -11.30
C ILE A 60 -4.22 3.01 -10.93
N THR A 61 -4.26 1.68 -11.03
CA THR A 61 -5.46 0.89 -10.76
C THR A 61 -5.40 0.14 -9.44
N ALA A 62 -4.21 0.00 -8.89
CA ALA A 62 -4.02 -0.57 -7.56
C ALA A 62 -2.78 0.03 -6.93
N SER A 63 -2.73 0.04 -5.60
CA SER A 63 -1.59 0.56 -4.86
C SER A 63 -1.32 -0.29 -3.63
N PHE A 64 -0.04 -0.44 -3.31
CA PHE A 64 0.40 -1.12 -2.10
C PHE A 64 1.47 -0.25 -1.44
N VAL A 65 1.30 0.03 -0.15
CA VAL A 65 2.26 0.82 0.61
C VAL A 65 2.67 0.02 1.84
N LEU A 66 3.98 -0.13 2.02
CA LEU A 66 4.57 -0.88 3.12
C LEU A 66 5.14 0.09 4.15
N GLY A 67 4.98 -0.24 5.43
CA GLY A 67 5.51 0.61 6.50
C GLY A 67 6.01 -0.23 7.67
N LYS A 68 6.86 0.38 8.48
CA LYS A 68 7.37 -0.24 9.70
C LYS A 68 6.51 0.17 10.87
N MET A 69 6.03 -0.80 11.63
CA MET A 69 5.23 -0.55 12.81
C MET A 69 5.58 -1.59 13.87
N ASP A 70 6.23 -1.18 14.93
CA ASP A 70 6.79 -2.07 15.93
C ASP A 70 7.79 -3.02 15.25
N ASP A 71 7.71 -4.31 15.46
CA ASP A 71 8.62 -5.28 14.84
C ASP A 71 8.03 -5.90 13.57
N LYS A 72 7.05 -5.23 12.97
CA LYS A 72 6.30 -5.78 11.84
C LYS A 72 6.38 -4.85 10.65
N ILE A 73 6.15 -5.43 9.48
CA ILE A 73 5.92 -4.64 8.26
C ILE A 73 4.42 -4.69 7.98
N CYS A 74 3.78 -3.53 7.98
CA CYS A 74 2.38 -3.45 7.61
C CYS A 74 2.27 -3.13 6.12
N ILE A 75 1.25 -3.66 5.48
CA ILE A 75 0.99 -3.42 4.06
C ILE A 75 -0.45 -2.93 3.94
N SER A 76 -0.64 -1.83 3.23
CA SER A 76 -1.97 -1.35 2.88
C SER A 76 -2.15 -1.49 1.38
N GLY A 77 -3.21 -2.15 0.96
CA GLY A 77 -3.53 -2.34 -0.46
C GLY A 77 -4.86 -1.71 -0.82
N ARG A 78 -4.91 -1.08 -1.97
CA ARG A 78 -6.13 -0.44 -2.50
C ARG A 78 -6.25 -0.74 -3.97
N SER A 79 -7.48 -0.77 -4.47
CA SER A 79 -7.75 -1.04 -5.88
C SER A 79 -9.05 -0.35 -6.28
N ILE A 80 -9.18 -0.05 -7.57
CA ILE A 80 -10.43 0.48 -8.12
C ILE A 80 -11.35 -0.64 -8.61
N GLY A 81 -10.99 -1.91 -8.35
CA GLY A 81 -11.86 -3.05 -8.64
C GLY A 81 -11.31 -4.07 -9.62
N ASP A 82 -10.38 -3.68 -10.49
CA ASP A 82 -9.82 -4.60 -11.48
C ASP A 82 -8.87 -5.62 -10.87
N ILE A 83 -8.22 -5.26 -9.78
CA ILE A 83 -7.25 -6.11 -9.10
C ILE A 83 -7.77 -6.45 -7.73
N ASN A 84 -7.75 -7.73 -7.40
CA ASN A 84 -8.22 -8.20 -6.10
C ASN A 84 -7.08 -8.15 -5.09
N VAL A 85 -6.98 -7.03 -4.36
CA VAL A 85 -5.92 -6.87 -3.35
C VAL A 85 -6.10 -7.81 -2.17
N GLN A 86 -7.33 -8.27 -1.90
CA GLN A 86 -7.59 -9.24 -0.85
C GLN A 86 -6.86 -10.55 -1.09
N VAL A 87 -7.01 -11.10 -2.30
CA VAL A 87 -6.36 -12.37 -2.67
C VAL A 87 -4.85 -12.27 -2.56
N ILE A 88 -4.29 -11.15 -3.02
CA ILE A 88 -2.85 -10.94 -2.98
C ILE A 88 -2.35 -10.90 -1.54
N LEU A 89 -2.99 -10.10 -0.69
CA LEU A 89 -2.54 -9.92 0.69
C LEU A 89 -2.87 -11.09 1.60
N GLU A 90 -3.87 -11.89 1.27
CA GLU A 90 -4.14 -13.12 2.01
C GLU A 90 -2.96 -14.08 1.95
N LYS A 91 -2.21 -14.08 0.85
CA LYS A 91 -1.02 -14.91 0.72
C LYS A 91 0.14 -14.43 1.59
N LEU A 92 0.03 -13.22 2.12
CA LEU A 92 0.98 -12.67 3.06
C LEU A 92 0.43 -12.64 4.49
N GLY A 93 -0.65 -13.37 4.72
CA GLY A 93 -1.26 -13.47 6.05
C GLY A 93 -2.27 -12.39 6.37
N GLY A 94 -2.66 -11.60 5.37
CA GLY A 94 -3.60 -10.50 5.56
C GLY A 94 -5.01 -10.82 5.16
N GLY A 95 -5.81 -9.79 4.92
CA GLY A 95 -7.19 -9.92 4.52
C GLY A 95 -7.83 -8.57 4.28
N GLY A 96 -9.12 -8.59 3.98
CA GLY A 96 -9.89 -7.39 3.73
C GLY A 96 -10.97 -7.64 2.70
N HIS A 97 -11.03 -6.76 1.72
CA HIS A 97 -11.99 -6.82 0.61
C HIS A 97 -11.24 -6.71 -0.72
N ILE A 98 -11.95 -6.91 -1.82
CA ILE A 98 -11.37 -6.84 -3.17
C ILE A 98 -10.63 -5.51 -3.40
N THR A 99 -11.18 -4.41 -2.93
CA THR A 99 -10.64 -3.06 -3.19
C THR A 99 -9.87 -2.46 -2.02
N LEU A 100 -9.88 -3.11 -0.86
CA LEU A 100 -9.24 -2.58 0.34
C LEU A 100 -8.80 -3.72 1.23
N ALA A 101 -7.50 -3.89 1.40
CA ALA A 101 -6.97 -4.97 2.21
C ALA A 101 -5.70 -4.54 2.93
N GLY A 102 -5.30 -5.31 3.91
CA GLY A 102 -4.08 -5.06 4.67
C GLY A 102 -3.44 -6.35 5.13
N ALA A 103 -2.16 -6.26 5.49
CA ALA A 103 -1.42 -7.38 6.05
C ALA A 103 -0.39 -6.88 7.04
N GLN A 104 0.04 -7.74 7.95
CA GLN A 104 1.15 -7.48 8.85
C GLN A 104 2.07 -8.68 8.79
N VAL A 105 3.33 -8.45 8.45
CA VAL A 105 4.32 -9.51 8.26
C VAL A 105 5.39 -9.40 9.31
N GLU A 106 5.66 -10.49 10.01
CA GLU A 106 6.70 -10.58 11.03
C GLU A 106 7.88 -11.40 10.51
N GLY A 107 9.06 -11.14 11.04
CA GLY A 107 10.22 -11.98 10.76
C GLY A 107 10.94 -11.70 9.46
N MET A 108 10.57 -10.64 8.75
CA MET A 108 11.19 -10.25 7.49
C MET A 108 11.46 -8.75 7.49
N ASP A 109 12.52 -8.33 6.83
CA ASP A 109 12.77 -6.89 6.70
C ASP A 109 11.96 -6.29 5.54
N MET A 110 12.05 -4.97 5.39
CA MET A 110 11.26 -4.24 4.42
C MET A 110 11.50 -4.73 2.98
N ASP A 111 12.77 -4.94 2.63
CA ASP A 111 13.11 -5.38 1.27
C ASP A 111 12.59 -6.79 0.98
N GLU A 112 12.68 -7.67 1.97
CA GLU A 112 12.16 -9.03 1.84
C GLU A 112 10.65 -9.04 1.66
N VAL A 113 9.94 -8.24 2.45
CA VAL A 113 8.47 -8.16 2.35
C VAL A 113 8.06 -7.56 1.02
N LYS A 114 8.77 -6.52 0.58
CA LYS A 114 8.50 -5.90 -0.72
C LYS A 114 8.67 -6.92 -1.85
N GLN A 115 9.74 -7.70 -1.81
CA GLN A 115 9.98 -8.72 -2.82
C GLN A 115 8.91 -9.81 -2.79
N GLU A 116 8.49 -10.23 -1.59
CA GLU A 116 7.41 -11.22 -1.46
C GLU A 116 6.10 -10.67 -2.02
N LEU A 117 5.81 -9.40 -1.78
CA LEU A 117 4.63 -8.76 -2.34
C LEU A 117 4.67 -8.80 -3.87
N ILE A 118 5.81 -8.44 -4.45
CA ILE A 118 5.99 -8.46 -5.91
C ILE A 118 5.82 -9.89 -6.43
N ASN A 119 6.35 -10.89 -5.73
CA ASN A 119 6.19 -12.29 -6.12
C ASN A 119 4.72 -12.70 -6.10
N ARG A 120 3.96 -12.26 -5.09
CA ARG A 120 2.52 -12.57 -5.01
C ARG A 120 1.73 -11.87 -6.11
N ILE A 121 2.14 -10.64 -6.46
CA ILE A 121 1.51 -9.93 -7.58
C ILE A 121 1.77 -10.65 -8.90
N ASN A 122 3.01 -11.07 -9.13
CA ASN A 122 3.37 -11.83 -10.32
C ASN A 122 2.57 -13.13 -10.43
N GLU A 123 2.45 -13.83 -9.31
CA GLU A 123 1.66 -15.05 -9.23
C GLU A 123 0.20 -14.80 -9.54
N TYR A 124 -0.35 -13.72 -9.01
CA TYR A 124 -1.74 -13.32 -9.25
C TYR A 124 -2.00 -13.13 -10.75
N PHE A 125 -1.12 -12.42 -11.44
CA PHE A 125 -1.29 -12.20 -12.88
C PHE A 125 -1.10 -13.47 -13.70
N SER A 126 -0.22 -14.35 -13.26
CA SER A 126 -0.05 -15.66 -13.93
C SER A 126 -1.32 -16.48 -13.86
N GLU A 127 -2.02 -16.43 -12.73
CA GLU A 127 -3.26 -17.20 -12.54
C GLU A 127 -4.45 -16.63 -13.29
N GLN A 128 -4.37 -15.39 -13.78
CA GLN A 128 -5.46 -14.74 -14.51
C GLN A 128 -5.52 -15.15 -15.99
N ILE A 129 -4.53 -15.84 -16.48
CA ILE A 129 -4.46 -16.25 -17.92
C ILE A 129 -5.32 -17.47 -18.21
#